data_cf6198ee0ae6143bf534829544ee91c6
#
_entry.id   cf6198ee0ae6143bf534829544ee91c6
#
_cell.length_a   1.000
_cell.length_b   1.000
_cell.length_c   1.000
_cell.angle_alpha   90.00
_cell.angle_beta   90.00
_cell.angle_gamma   90.00
#
_symmetry.space_group_name_H-M   'P 1'
#
loop_
_entity.id
_entity.type
_entity.pdbx_description
1 polymer ?
#
loop_
_entity_poly.entity_id
_entity_poly.type
_entity_poly.pdbx_seq_one_letter_code
_entity_poly.pdbx_strand_id
1 'polypeptide(L)'
;MSALQVIVLAIVQGLTEFLPISSTAHLILVPWLLGWQDQGLTFDIALHAGTLLAVLTYFAREWWTLVTVTLGRLARGDWKLAGGSAGAIAEGPLKGYDSRLLVILAVSTIPAGLAGLFLEDYAESLFRSPVLIAMMLMAVAGLMWLADSRTQLERKLESIDFADGLIIGAAQALAVIPGTSRAGITITAGLFRNLNREAAARFSFLLATPVIGGAALKKAYDVWQGGWPAGFSGVDFALGIAVSAAVGYGAIAFLLRYLQVRTLKIFVAYRLALGVIILGVELLRSSP
;
A
#
# COMPACT_ATOMS: atom_id res chain seq x y z
N MET A 1 -11.31 12.82 -19.23
CA MET A 1 -11.03 13.63 -18.01
C MET A 1 -10.30 14.92 -18.36
N SER A 2 -10.38 15.98 -17.53
CA SER A 2 -9.51 17.14 -17.70
C SER A 2 -8.14 16.89 -17.09
N ALA A 3 -7.08 17.56 -17.61
CA ALA A 3 -5.74 17.44 -17.04
C ALA A 3 -5.70 17.83 -15.54
N LEU A 4 -6.54 18.77 -15.11
CA LEU A 4 -6.68 19.14 -13.71
C LEU A 4 -7.18 17.97 -12.84
N GLN A 5 -8.19 17.23 -13.32
CA GLN A 5 -8.71 16.05 -12.61
C GLN A 5 -7.63 14.96 -12.50
N VAL A 6 -6.89 14.70 -13.57
CA VAL A 6 -5.75 13.77 -13.58
C VAL A 6 -4.73 14.15 -12.51
N ILE A 7 -4.29 15.42 -12.48
CA ILE A 7 -3.29 15.92 -11.53
C ILE A 7 -3.81 15.81 -10.09
N VAL A 8 -5.05 16.22 -9.82
CA VAL A 8 -5.64 16.16 -8.48
C VAL A 8 -5.69 14.72 -7.98
N LEU A 9 -6.20 13.78 -8.79
CA LEU A 9 -6.28 12.37 -8.40
C LEU A 9 -4.90 11.75 -8.24
N ALA A 10 -3.92 12.14 -9.06
CA ALA A 10 -2.55 11.66 -8.92
C ALA A 10 -1.87 12.17 -7.64
N ILE A 11 -2.12 13.42 -7.24
CA ILE A 11 -1.66 13.96 -5.94
C ILE A 11 -2.35 13.22 -4.80
N VAL A 12 -3.66 13.03 -4.88
CA VAL A 12 -4.42 12.27 -3.88
C VAL A 12 -3.85 10.87 -3.74
N GLN A 13 -3.65 10.14 -4.83
CA GLN A 13 -3.05 8.81 -4.81
C GLN A 13 -1.66 8.83 -4.17
N GLY A 14 -0.76 9.68 -4.65
CA GLY A 14 0.62 9.75 -4.16
C GLY A 14 0.70 10.02 -2.66
N LEU A 15 -0.13 10.93 -2.15
CA LEU A 15 -0.18 11.23 -0.71
C LEU A 15 -0.77 10.08 0.09
N THR A 16 -1.89 9.53 -0.36
CA THR A 16 -2.73 8.65 0.49
C THR A 16 -2.36 7.17 0.38
N GLU A 17 -1.54 6.77 -0.61
CA GLU A 17 -1.12 5.39 -0.79
C GLU A 17 -0.23 4.88 0.35
N PHE A 18 0.70 5.72 0.79
CA PHE A 18 1.65 5.37 1.85
C PHE A 18 1.20 5.79 3.23
N LEU A 19 0.44 6.88 3.32
CA LEU A 19 -0.19 7.25 4.57
C LEU A 19 -1.28 6.24 4.94
N PRO A 20 -1.42 5.85 6.20
CA PRO A 20 -2.37 4.81 6.60
C PRO A 20 -3.83 5.32 6.65
N ILE A 21 -4.29 5.98 5.56
CA ILE A 21 -5.60 6.67 5.47
C ILE A 21 -6.49 6.19 4.30
N SER A 22 -6.00 5.23 3.49
CA SER A 22 -6.71 4.59 2.37
C SER A 22 -6.80 5.42 1.08
N SER A 23 -5.85 5.20 0.17
CA SER A 23 -5.86 5.81 -1.17
C SER A 23 -7.12 5.47 -1.96
N THR A 24 -7.53 4.22 -1.95
CA THR A 24 -8.73 3.75 -2.66
C THR A 24 -10.00 4.49 -2.19
N ALA A 25 -10.13 4.71 -0.87
CA ALA A 25 -11.24 5.51 -0.34
C ALA A 25 -11.22 6.93 -0.92
N HIS A 26 -10.06 7.59 -0.95
CA HIS A 26 -9.94 8.96 -1.45
C HIS A 26 -10.18 9.05 -2.96
N LEU A 27 -9.69 8.09 -3.75
CA LEU A 27 -9.93 8.04 -5.19
C LEU A 27 -11.42 7.86 -5.54
N ILE A 28 -12.19 7.23 -4.68
CA ILE A 28 -13.66 7.11 -4.82
C ILE A 28 -14.34 8.38 -4.28
N LEU A 29 -13.95 8.85 -3.10
CA LEU A 29 -14.65 9.93 -2.41
C LEU A 29 -14.42 11.31 -3.03
N VAL A 30 -13.22 11.58 -3.58
CA VAL A 30 -12.95 12.89 -4.21
C VAL A 30 -13.85 13.13 -5.41
N PRO A 31 -13.97 12.23 -6.41
CA PRO A 31 -14.96 12.37 -7.47
C PRO A 31 -16.40 12.44 -6.96
N TRP A 32 -16.77 11.59 -6.00
CA TRP A 32 -18.11 11.55 -5.42
C TRP A 32 -18.50 12.89 -4.74
N LEU A 33 -17.58 13.51 -3.98
CA LEU A 33 -17.82 14.80 -3.32
C LEU A 33 -17.89 15.96 -4.31
N LEU A 34 -17.05 15.95 -5.34
CA LEU A 34 -16.95 17.03 -6.33
C LEU A 34 -17.94 16.87 -7.50
N GLY A 35 -18.74 15.81 -7.51
CA GLY A 35 -19.68 15.53 -8.62
C GLY A 35 -18.96 15.16 -9.92
N TRP A 36 -17.73 14.64 -9.84
CA TRP A 36 -17.00 14.15 -11.00
C TRP A 36 -17.45 12.74 -11.37
N GLN A 37 -17.31 12.39 -12.65
CA GLN A 37 -17.47 11.00 -13.06
C GLN A 37 -16.35 10.14 -12.47
N ASP A 38 -16.68 8.94 -11.97
CA ASP A 38 -15.70 7.97 -11.49
C ASP A 38 -14.75 7.58 -12.63
N GLN A 39 -13.45 7.63 -12.35
CA GLN A 39 -12.39 7.35 -13.32
C GLN A 39 -12.20 5.87 -13.64
N GLY A 40 -12.76 4.99 -12.81
CA GLY A 40 -12.70 3.54 -12.97
C GLY A 40 -11.37 2.93 -12.51
N LEU A 41 -11.44 1.61 -12.27
CA LEU A 41 -10.34 0.84 -11.68
C LEU A 41 -9.05 0.87 -12.53
N THR A 42 -9.17 0.90 -13.86
CA THR A 42 -7.99 0.92 -14.76
C THR A 42 -7.12 2.16 -14.55
N PHE A 43 -7.75 3.33 -14.40
CA PHE A 43 -7.00 4.56 -14.12
C PHE A 43 -6.47 4.58 -12.69
N ASP A 44 -7.24 4.09 -11.72
CA ASP A 44 -6.77 3.94 -10.34
C ASP A 44 -5.49 3.10 -10.28
N ILE A 45 -5.44 1.95 -10.99
CA ILE A 45 -4.25 1.10 -11.03
C ILE A 45 -3.07 1.77 -11.74
N ALA A 46 -3.33 2.60 -12.75
CA ALA A 46 -2.26 3.38 -13.36
C ALA A 46 -1.63 4.39 -12.38
N LEU A 47 -2.44 5.03 -11.55
CA LEU A 47 -1.93 5.89 -10.47
C LEU A 47 -1.14 5.08 -9.44
N HIS A 48 -1.55 3.83 -9.13
CA HIS A 48 -0.77 2.92 -8.29
C HIS A 48 0.56 2.52 -8.94
N ALA A 49 0.64 2.41 -10.28
CA ALA A 49 1.91 2.20 -10.96
C ALA A 49 2.88 3.37 -10.71
N GLY A 50 2.39 4.59 -10.61
CA GLY A 50 3.20 5.75 -10.20
C GLY A 50 3.74 5.60 -8.77
N THR A 51 2.89 5.22 -7.80
CA THR A 51 3.35 4.98 -6.43
C THR A 51 4.26 3.74 -6.33
N LEU A 52 4.12 2.74 -7.21
CA LEU A 52 5.10 1.67 -7.36
C LEU A 52 6.49 2.20 -7.76
N LEU A 53 6.55 3.10 -8.73
CA LEU A 53 7.82 3.75 -9.09
C LEU A 53 8.40 4.55 -7.91
N ALA A 54 7.56 5.19 -7.10
CA ALA A 54 8.01 5.88 -5.88
C ALA A 54 8.68 4.90 -4.89
N VAL A 55 8.07 3.74 -4.62
CA VAL A 55 8.65 2.72 -3.73
C VAL A 55 9.95 2.16 -4.31
N LEU A 56 9.95 1.79 -5.58
CA LEU A 56 11.13 1.23 -6.24
C LEU A 56 12.31 2.21 -6.23
N THR A 57 12.04 3.50 -6.47
CA THR A 57 13.09 4.53 -6.45
C THR A 57 13.54 4.88 -5.04
N TYR A 58 12.61 4.97 -4.07
CA TYR A 58 12.95 5.27 -2.68
C TYR A 58 13.78 4.15 -2.04
N PHE A 59 13.40 2.89 -2.27
CA PHE A 59 14.07 1.70 -1.75
C PHE A 59 15.01 1.04 -2.77
N ALA A 60 15.53 1.80 -3.74
CA ALA A 60 16.35 1.23 -4.82
C ALA A 60 17.59 0.49 -4.31
N ARG A 61 18.24 1.01 -3.26
CA ARG A 61 19.42 0.38 -2.64
C ARG A 61 19.07 -0.92 -1.92
N GLU A 62 17.95 -0.91 -1.21
CA GLU A 62 17.41 -2.07 -0.50
C GLU A 62 17.04 -3.18 -1.49
N TRP A 63 16.30 -2.84 -2.54
CA TRP A 63 15.93 -3.78 -3.61
C TRP A 63 17.16 -4.34 -4.32
N TRP A 64 18.11 -3.47 -4.68
CA TRP A 64 19.37 -3.92 -5.28
C TRP A 64 20.10 -4.92 -4.39
N THR A 65 20.17 -4.64 -3.09
CA THR A 65 20.81 -5.52 -2.09
C THR A 65 20.08 -6.87 -1.99
N LEU A 66 18.75 -6.86 -1.84
CA LEU A 66 17.95 -8.08 -1.75
C LEU A 66 18.14 -8.97 -2.97
N VAL A 67 18.12 -8.40 -4.17
CA VAL A 67 18.28 -9.15 -5.43
C VAL A 67 19.71 -9.67 -5.57
N THR A 68 20.72 -8.82 -5.41
CA THR A 68 22.12 -9.23 -5.64
C THR A 68 22.62 -10.24 -4.62
N VAL A 69 22.27 -10.10 -3.33
CA VAL A 69 22.58 -11.08 -2.29
C VAL A 69 21.92 -12.42 -2.59
N THR A 70 20.65 -12.40 -3.00
CA THR A 70 19.91 -13.62 -3.31
C THR A 70 20.49 -14.33 -4.55
N LEU A 71 20.71 -13.59 -5.64
CA LEU A 71 21.32 -14.16 -6.86
C LEU A 71 22.74 -14.68 -6.59
N GLY A 72 23.54 -13.97 -5.80
CA GLY A 72 24.88 -14.40 -5.42
C GLY A 72 24.88 -15.70 -4.60
N ARG A 73 23.87 -15.96 -3.77
CA ARG A 73 23.69 -17.23 -3.06
C ARG A 73 23.30 -18.35 -4.02
N LEU A 74 22.32 -18.11 -4.87
CA LEU A 74 21.87 -19.06 -5.89
C LEU A 74 23.01 -19.48 -6.83
N ALA A 75 23.82 -18.53 -7.29
CA ALA A 75 24.99 -18.80 -8.14
C ALA A 75 26.05 -19.68 -7.46
N ARG A 76 26.12 -19.68 -6.13
CA ARG A 76 26.99 -20.57 -5.34
C ARG A 76 26.34 -21.92 -4.99
N GLY A 77 25.16 -22.21 -5.51
CA GLY A 77 24.41 -23.43 -5.21
C GLY A 77 23.78 -23.46 -3.81
N ASP A 78 23.71 -22.31 -3.13
CA ASP A 78 23.06 -22.20 -1.82
C ASP A 78 21.56 -21.90 -1.99
N TRP A 79 20.77 -22.96 -2.02
CA TRP A 79 19.31 -22.90 -2.18
C TRP A 79 18.57 -22.68 -0.84
N LYS A 80 19.28 -22.69 0.28
CA LYS A 80 18.67 -22.46 1.62
C LYS A 80 18.48 -20.98 1.87
N LEU A 81 17.79 -20.28 0.96
CA LEU A 81 17.60 -18.82 1.01
C LEU A 81 16.87 -18.36 2.29
N ALA A 82 16.01 -19.20 2.84
CA ALA A 82 15.24 -18.92 4.06
C ALA A 82 16.00 -19.24 5.37
N GLY A 83 17.13 -19.93 5.28
CA GLY A 83 17.90 -20.38 6.44
C GLY A 83 19.21 -19.63 6.61
N GLY A 84 19.46 -19.12 7.81
CA GLY A 84 20.74 -18.57 8.24
C GLY A 84 21.04 -17.15 7.77
N SER A 85 21.90 -16.47 8.53
CA SER A 85 22.42 -15.14 8.26
C SER A 85 23.57 -15.10 7.25
N ALA A 86 23.84 -16.20 6.53
CA ALA A 86 24.90 -16.25 5.55
C ALA A 86 24.60 -15.29 4.39
N GLY A 87 25.35 -14.21 4.30
CA GLY A 87 25.17 -13.13 3.33
C GLY A 87 24.36 -11.93 3.80
N ALA A 88 23.84 -11.94 5.05
CA ALA A 88 23.25 -10.74 5.64
C ALA A 88 24.34 -9.68 5.82
N ILE A 89 23.99 -8.42 5.50
CA ILE A 89 24.83 -7.27 5.81
C ILE A 89 24.86 -7.13 7.33
N ALA A 90 26.03 -7.39 7.93
CA ALA A 90 26.19 -7.45 9.38
C ALA A 90 26.08 -6.06 10.03
N GLU A 91 26.42 -5.00 9.30
CA GLU A 91 26.46 -3.64 9.81
C GLU A 91 25.96 -2.62 8.79
N GLY A 92 25.62 -1.42 9.26
CA GLY A 92 25.21 -0.30 8.43
C GLY A 92 23.71 -0.19 8.16
N PRO A 93 23.30 0.76 7.31
CA PRO A 93 21.89 1.08 7.07
C PRO A 93 21.09 -0.02 6.35
N LEU A 94 21.79 -1.00 5.76
CA LEU A 94 21.17 -2.14 5.05
C LEU A 94 21.22 -3.44 5.87
N LYS A 95 21.50 -3.35 7.17
CA LYS A 95 21.44 -4.50 8.07
C LYS A 95 20.06 -5.17 8.02
N GLY A 96 20.03 -6.50 7.89
CA GLY A 96 18.79 -7.28 7.79
C GLY A 96 18.21 -7.40 6.38
N TYR A 97 18.77 -6.72 5.38
CA TYR A 97 18.38 -6.89 3.97
C TYR A 97 19.15 -8.07 3.38
N ASP A 98 18.58 -9.24 3.44
CA ASP A 98 19.15 -10.50 2.98
C ASP A 98 18.16 -11.32 2.15
N SER A 99 18.59 -12.49 1.66
CA SER A 99 17.75 -13.39 0.89
C SER A 99 16.54 -13.93 1.66
N ARG A 100 16.63 -14.02 3.01
CA ARG A 100 15.51 -14.44 3.86
C ARG A 100 14.38 -13.42 3.81
N LEU A 101 14.71 -12.12 3.90
CA LEU A 101 13.72 -11.05 3.80
C LEU A 101 13.02 -11.07 2.44
N LEU A 102 13.76 -11.30 1.34
CA LEU A 102 13.16 -11.42 0.01
C LEU A 102 12.16 -12.58 -0.08
N VAL A 103 12.51 -13.75 0.46
CA VAL A 103 11.61 -14.91 0.51
C VAL A 103 10.38 -14.64 1.37
N ILE A 104 10.56 -14.00 2.54
CA ILE A 104 9.45 -13.59 3.40
C ILE A 104 8.49 -12.65 2.63
N LEU A 105 9.00 -11.63 1.94
CA LEU A 105 8.20 -10.71 1.13
C LEU A 105 7.43 -11.46 0.03
N ALA A 106 8.09 -12.39 -0.68
CA ALA A 106 7.46 -13.18 -1.73
C ALA A 106 6.30 -14.05 -1.18
N VAL A 107 6.54 -14.78 -0.09
CA VAL A 107 5.52 -15.62 0.56
C VAL A 107 4.37 -14.77 1.12
N SER A 108 4.70 -13.64 1.74
CA SER A 108 3.71 -12.71 2.31
C SER A 108 2.82 -12.04 1.24
N THR A 109 3.24 -12.04 -0.02
CA THR A 109 2.47 -11.51 -1.15
C THR A 109 1.30 -12.44 -1.54
N ILE A 110 1.45 -13.75 -1.31
CA ILE A 110 0.51 -14.77 -1.81
C ILE A 110 -0.94 -14.52 -1.33
N PRO A 111 -1.23 -14.29 -0.03
CA PRO A 111 -2.60 -14.09 0.42
C PRO A 111 -3.29 -12.90 -0.26
N ALA A 112 -2.59 -11.78 -0.40
CA ALA A 112 -3.14 -10.59 -1.04
C ALA A 112 -3.27 -10.76 -2.56
N GLY A 113 -2.33 -11.45 -3.21
CA GLY A 113 -2.41 -11.80 -4.63
C GLY A 113 -3.62 -12.67 -4.94
N LEU A 114 -3.87 -13.70 -4.12
CA LEU A 114 -5.06 -14.55 -4.24
C LEU A 114 -6.33 -13.75 -4.00
N ALA A 115 -6.40 -12.93 -2.94
CA ALA A 115 -7.56 -12.09 -2.68
C ALA A 115 -7.86 -11.14 -3.85
N GLY A 116 -6.83 -10.50 -4.43
CA GLY A 116 -6.97 -9.62 -5.59
C GLY A 116 -7.52 -10.37 -6.82
N LEU A 117 -7.06 -11.59 -7.08
CA LEU A 117 -7.54 -12.38 -8.22
C LEU A 117 -8.99 -12.85 -8.06
N PHE A 118 -9.39 -13.31 -6.86
CA PHE A 118 -10.71 -13.87 -6.64
C PHE A 118 -11.78 -12.82 -6.30
N LEU A 119 -11.40 -11.63 -5.86
CA LEU A 119 -12.33 -10.59 -5.41
C LEU A 119 -12.32 -9.34 -6.31
N GLU A 120 -11.67 -9.38 -7.49
CA GLU A 120 -11.59 -8.24 -8.40
C GLU A 120 -12.99 -7.71 -8.79
N ASP A 121 -13.92 -8.60 -9.17
CA ASP A 121 -15.29 -8.22 -9.57
C ASP A 121 -16.06 -7.53 -8.42
N TYR A 122 -15.86 -7.99 -7.19
CA TYR A 122 -16.46 -7.35 -6.01
C TYR A 122 -15.81 -5.99 -5.70
N ALA A 123 -14.51 -5.85 -5.96
CA ALA A 123 -13.80 -4.58 -5.80
C ALA A 123 -14.27 -3.53 -6.81
N GLU A 124 -14.67 -3.96 -8.01
CA GLU A 124 -15.19 -3.06 -9.05
C GLU A 124 -16.64 -2.63 -8.80
N SER A 125 -17.44 -3.41 -8.08
CA SER A 125 -18.88 -3.19 -7.89
C SER A 125 -19.27 -2.92 -6.44
N LEU A 126 -19.47 -3.97 -5.65
CA LEU A 126 -20.06 -3.91 -4.30
C LEU A 126 -19.19 -3.13 -3.30
N PHE A 127 -17.88 -3.18 -3.44
CA PHE A 127 -16.97 -2.55 -2.46
C PHE A 127 -16.84 -1.04 -2.62
N ARG A 128 -17.37 -0.43 -3.68
CA ARG A 128 -17.30 1.04 -3.89
C ARG A 128 -18.38 1.82 -3.12
N SER A 129 -19.15 1.19 -2.24
CA SER A 129 -20.17 1.84 -1.41
C SER A 129 -19.54 2.81 -0.40
N PRO A 130 -19.97 4.10 -0.35
CA PRO A 130 -19.46 5.06 0.63
C PRO A 130 -19.66 4.60 2.08
N VAL A 131 -20.77 3.96 2.38
CA VAL A 131 -21.07 3.43 3.72
C VAL A 131 -20.07 2.35 4.11
N LEU A 132 -19.78 1.39 3.20
CA LEU A 132 -18.78 0.36 3.46
C LEU A 132 -17.38 0.97 3.66
N ILE A 133 -17.01 1.94 2.82
CA ILE A 133 -15.74 2.67 2.95
C ILE A 133 -15.64 3.33 4.33
N ALA A 134 -16.70 4.03 4.78
CA ALA A 134 -16.73 4.68 6.09
C ALA A 134 -16.58 3.67 7.23
N MET A 135 -17.31 2.55 7.18
CA MET A 135 -17.19 1.49 8.19
C MET A 135 -15.76 0.92 8.24
N MET A 136 -15.14 0.64 7.09
CA MET A 136 -13.78 0.12 7.05
C MET A 136 -12.73 1.14 7.50
N LEU A 137 -12.90 2.43 7.16
CA LEU A 137 -12.05 3.50 7.69
C LEU A 137 -12.07 3.49 9.22
N MET A 138 -13.26 3.45 9.83
CA MET A 138 -13.43 3.49 11.29
C MET A 138 -12.96 2.20 11.98
N ALA A 139 -13.30 1.04 11.43
CA ALA A 139 -12.90 -0.26 11.99
C ALA A 139 -11.36 -0.39 12.04
N VAL A 140 -10.68 -0.11 10.92
CA VAL A 140 -9.22 -0.17 10.89
C VAL A 140 -8.59 0.94 11.72
N ALA A 141 -9.21 2.13 11.84
CA ALA A 141 -8.74 3.16 12.76
C ALA A 141 -8.72 2.67 14.22
N GLY A 142 -9.76 1.94 14.64
CA GLY A 142 -9.81 1.30 15.95
C GLY A 142 -8.68 0.28 16.15
N LEU A 143 -8.43 -0.58 15.16
CA LEU A 143 -7.33 -1.54 15.19
C LEU A 143 -5.96 -0.84 15.23
N MET A 144 -5.78 0.22 14.44
CA MET A 144 -4.56 1.03 14.44
C MET A 144 -4.30 1.66 15.82
N TRP A 145 -5.35 2.25 16.42
CA TRP A 145 -5.23 2.84 17.75
C TRP A 145 -4.86 1.80 18.79
N LEU A 146 -5.50 0.63 18.77
CA LEU A 146 -5.23 -0.46 19.69
C LEU A 146 -3.79 -0.98 19.55
N ALA A 147 -3.31 -1.19 18.32
CA ALA A 147 -1.96 -1.66 18.05
C ALA A 147 -0.89 -0.62 18.45
N ASP A 148 -1.12 0.66 18.11
CA ASP A 148 -0.18 1.76 18.37
C ASP A 148 -0.10 2.15 19.86
N SER A 149 -1.12 1.80 20.67
CA SER A 149 -1.15 2.03 22.12
C SER A 149 -0.33 1.03 22.92
N ARG A 150 0.24 -0.01 22.28
CA ARG A 150 1.07 -1.02 22.96
C ARG A 150 2.43 -0.42 23.32
N THR A 151 2.98 -0.86 24.43
CA THR A 151 4.25 -0.33 24.99
C THR A 151 5.50 -1.06 24.46
N GLN A 152 5.35 -2.27 23.90
CA GLN A 152 6.45 -3.14 23.47
C GLN A 152 6.65 -3.08 21.95
N LEU A 153 6.91 -1.91 21.41
CA LEU A 153 7.16 -1.72 19.96
C LEU A 153 8.66 -1.56 19.71
N GLU A 154 9.44 -2.63 19.95
CA GLU A 154 10.91 -2.56 19.94
C GLU A 154 11.55 -3.38 18.82
N ARG A 155 10.82 -4.34 18.24
CA ARG A 155 11.38 -5.20 17.20
C ARG A 155 11.67 -4.42 15.94
N LYS A 156 12.85 -4.66 15.37
CA LYS A 156 13.32 -4.01 14.13
C LYS A 156 13.11 -4.92 12.92
N LEU A 157 13.35 -4.37 11.73
CA LEU A 157 13.17 -5.06 10.44
C LEU A 157 13.98 -6.38 10.38
N GLU A 158 15.21 -6.40 10.90
CA GLU A 158 16.06 -7.59 10.90
C GLU A 158 15.53 -8.76 11.75
N SER A 159 14.59 -8.48 12.63
CA SER A 159 13.97 -9.50 13.50
C SER A 159 12.72 -10.14 12.88
N ILE A 160 12.29 -9.70 11.69
CA ILE A 160 11.10 -10.24 11.03
C ILE A 160 11.35 -11.72 10.67
N ASP A 161 10.36 -12.56 10.98
CA ASP A 161 10.34 -13.97 10.66
C ASP A 161 9.19 -14.34 9.70
N PHE A 162 9.11 -15.62 9.33
CA PHE A 162 8.06 -16.10 8.42
C PHE A 162 6.66 -15.96 8.99
N ALA A 163 6.49 -16.12 10.31
CA ALA A 163 5.20 -15.96 10.97
C ALA A 163 4.74 -14.50 10.90
N ASP A 164 5.66 -13.56 11.10
CA ASP A 164 5.38 -12.13 10.91
C ASP A 164 4.93 -11.84 9.48
N GLY A 165 5.71 -12.34 8.50
CA GLY A 165 5.41 -12.17 7.08
C GLY A 165 4.02 -12.69 6.70
N LEU A 166 3.69 -13.93 7.11
CA LEU A 166 2.39 -14.53 6.84
C LEU A 166 1.23 -13.78 7.48
N ILE A 167 1.37 -13.34 8.74
CA ILE A 167 0.33 -12.58 9.45
C ILE A 167 0.11 -11.23 8.78
N ILE A 168 1.20 -10.50 8.45
CA ILE A 168 1.11 -9.21 7.77
C ILE A 168 0.56 -9.39 6.35
N GLY A 169 0.99 -10.44 5.64
CA GLY A 169 0.48 -10.78 4.31
C GLY A 169 -1.00 -11.17 4.30
N ALA A 170 -1.45 -11.95 5.30
CA ALA A 170 -2.87 -12.27 5.48
C ALA A 170 -3.69 -11.00 5.78
N ALA A 171 -3.19 -10.12 6.63
CA ALA A 171 -3.81 -8.82 6.89
C ALA A 171 -3.89 -7.97 5.61
N GLN A 172 -2.86 -8.03 4.74
CA GLN A 172 -2.86 -7.32 3.46
C GLN A 172 -4.01 -7.76 2.53
N ALA A 173 -4.45 -9.01 2.60
CA ALA A 173 -5.59 -9.49 1.80
C ALA A 173 -6.87 -8.69 2.07
N LEU A 174 -7.06 -8.16 3.28
CA LEU A 174 -8.21 -7.31 3.61
C LEU A 174 -8.19 -5.96 2.87
N ALA A 175 -7.04 -5.55 2.33
CA ALA A 175 -6.90 -4.30 1.61
C ALA A 175 -7.62 -4.26 0.25
N VAL A 176 -8.14 -5.40 -0.23
CA VAL A 176 -9.04 -5.46 -1.39
C VAL A 176 -10.34 -4.68 -1.11
N ILE A 177 -10.75 -4.56 0.16
CA ILE A 177 -11.92 -3.80 0.57
C ILE A 177 -11.54 -2.33 0.71
N PRO A 178 -12.12 -1.41 -0.10
CA PRO A 178 -11.86 0.02 -0.01
C PRO A 178 -12.14 0.56 1.41
N GLY A 179 -11.35 1.54 1.84
CA GLY A 179 -11.42 2.03 3.22
C GLY A 179 -10.48 1.32 4.18
N THR A 180 -10.07 0.06 3.91
CA THR A 180 -9.12 -0.68 4.76
C THR A 180 -7.77 0.04 4.87
N SER A 181 -7.22 0.52 3.77
CA SER A 181 -5.84 0.98 3.61
C SER A 181 -4.82 -0.16 3.72
N ARG A 182 -4.16 -0.48 2.61
CA ARG A 182 -3.09 -1.47 2.61
C ARG A 182 -1.99 -1.12 3.62
N ALA A 183 -1.47 0.12 3.57
CA ALA A 183 -0.50 0.59 4.54
C ALA A 183 -1.05 0.56 5.97
N GLY A 184 -2.31 0.98 6.17
CA GLY A 184 -2.95 0.98 7.48
C GLY A 184 -3.02 -0.41 8.11
N ILE A 185 -3.51 -1.41 7.38
CA ILE A 185 -3.71 -2.75 7.94
C ILE A 185 -2.39 -3.51 8.10
N THR A 186 -1.43 -3.37 7.17
CA THR A 186 -0.14 -4.07 7.26
C THR A 186 0.77 -3.48 8.33
N ILE A 187 0.80 -2.14 8.48
CA ILE A 187 1.49 -1.49 9.60
C ILE A 187 0.87 -1.93 10.92
N THR A 188 -0.46 -1.92 11.02
CA THR A 188 -1.18 -2.38 12.21
C THR A 188 -0.84 -3.83 12.58
N ALA A 189 -0.84 -4.74 11.61
CA ALA A 189 -0.44 -6.13 11.83
C ALA A 189 1.02 -6.24 12.30
N GLY A 190 1.93 -5.45 11.73
CA GLY A 190 3.32 -5.36 12.17
C GLY A 190 3.46 -4.88 13.62
N LEU A 191 2.69 -3.87 14.02
CA LEU A 191 2.66 -3.40 15.41
C LEU A 191 2.11 -4.47 16.38
N PHE A 192 1.08 -5.24 15.98
CA PHE A 192 0.61 -6.39 16.76
C PHE A 192 1.69 -7.48 16.91
N ARG A 193 2.66 -7.54 15.99
CA ARG A 193 3.86 -8.40 16.08
C ARG A 193 5.02 -7.73 16.84
N ASN A 194 4.77 -6.62 17.52
CA ASN A 194 5.73 -5.84 18.31
C ASN A 194 6.86 -5.21 17.47
N LEU A 195 6.68 -5.08 16.14
CA LEU A 195 7.60 -4.28 15.33
C LEU A 195 7.48 -2.81 15.76
N ASN A 196 8.61 -2.09 15.77
CA ASN A 196 8.55 -0.64 15.92
C ASN A 196 7.86 -0.01 14.68
N ARG A 197 7.37 1.21 14.83
CA ARG A 197 6.56 1.89 13.82
C ARG A 197 7.28 2.03 12.47
N GLU A 198 8.56 2.39 12.51
CA GLU A 198 9.37 2.52 11.30
C GLU A 198 9.59 1.17 10.60
N ALA A 199 9.94 0.11 11.33
CA ALA A 199 10.12 -1.23 10.78
C ALA A 199 8.81 -1.77 10.16
N ALA A 200 7.67 -1.58 10.83
CA ALA A 200 6.37 -1.97 10.32
C ALA A 200 6.03 -1.22 9.01
N ALA A 201 6.31 0.08 8.93
CA ALA A 201 6.10 0.87 7.73
C ALA A 201 7.05 0.47 6.59
N ARG A 202 8.34 0.26 6.87
CA ARG A 202 9.32 -0.22 5.86
C ARG A 202 8.91 -1.56 5.29
N PHE A 203 8.57 -2.53 6.14
CA PHE A 203 8.11 -3.84 5.68
C PHE A 203 6.82 -3.74 4.85
N SER A 204 5.85 -2.94 5.31
CA SER A 204 4.61 -2.66 4.58
C SER A 204 4.87 -2.11 3.17
N PHE A 205 5.81 -1.18 3.01
CA PHE A 205 6.13 -0.57 1.71
C PHE A 205 6.87 -1.54 0.79
N LEU A 206 7.81 -2.32 1.31
CA LEU A 206 8.46 -3.38 0.53
C LEU A 206 7.45 -4.45 0.08
N LEU A 207 6.55 -4.86 0.97
CA LEU A 207 5.50 -5.85 0.68
C LEU A 207 4.49 -5.36 -0.36
N ALA A 208 4.28 -4.05 -0.47
CA ALA A 208 3.42 -3.45 -1.49
C ALA A 208 3.93 -3.69 -2.91
N THR A 209 5.25 -3.68 -3.09
CA THR A 209 5.89 -3.70 -4.41
C THR A 209 5.43 -4.86 -5.29
N PRO A 210 5.49 -6.14 -4.88
CA PRO A 210 5.06 -7.24 -5.72
C PRO A 210 3.55 -7.25 -5.99
N VAL A 211 2.70 -6.81 -5.03
CA VAL A 211 1.25 -6.77 -5.20
C VAL A 211 0.84 -5.70 -6.20
N ILE A 212 1.32 -4.47 -6.01
CA ILE A 212 1.03 -3.36 -6.93
C ILE A 212 1.63 -3.66 -8.31
N GLY A 213 2.85 -4.21 -8.34
CA GLY A 213 3.51 -4.60 -9.58
C GLY A 213 2.70 -5.63 -10.38
N GLY A 214 2.17 -6.66 -9.72
CA GLY A 214 1.31 -7.65 -10.34
C GLY A 214 0.02 -7.05 -10.91
N ALA A 215 -0.67 -6.20 -10.13
CA ALA A 215 -1.88 -5.52 -10.58
C ALA A 215 -1.60 -4.56 -11.76
N ALA A 216 -0.52 -3.79 -11.69
CA ALA A 216 -0.12 -2.87 -12.76
C ALA A 216 0.23 -3.62 -14.06
N LEU A 217 0.94 -4.74 -13.98
CA LEU A 217 1.27 -5.57 -15.15
C LEU A 217 0.01 -6.17 -15.79
N LYS A 218 -0.93 -6.67 -14.97
CA LYS A 218 -2.20 -7.20 -15.47
C LYS A 218 -2.97 -6.12 -16.23
N LYS A 219 -3.17 -4.95 -15.64
CA LYS A 219 -3.92 -3.86 -16.29
C LYS A 219 -3.17 -3.24 -17.49
N ALA A 220 -1.85 -3.19 -17.47
CA ALA A 220 -1.07 -2.81 -18.64
C ALA A 220 -1.29 -3.79 -19.81
N TYR A 221 -1.37 -5.09 -19.52
CA TYR A 221 -1.70 -6.10 -20.51
C TYR A 221 -3.13 -5.94 -21.05
N ASP A 222 -4.13 -5.68 -20.17
CA ASP A 222 -5.51 -5.43 -20.57
C ASP A 222 -5.61 -4.22 -21.50
N VAL A 223 -4.93 -3.11 -21.18
CA VAL A 223 -4.89 -1.89 -22.01
C VAL A 223 -4.16 -2.15 -23.34
N TRP A 224 -3.11 -2.97 -23.33
CA TRP A 224 -2.39 -3.32 -24.57
C TRP A 224 -3.27 -4.12 -25.53
N GLN A 225 -4.13 -5.01 -25.03
CA GLN A 225 -5.05 -5.79 -25.85
C GLN A 225 -6.31 -5.03 -26.26
N GLY A 226 -6.91 -4.28 -25.32
CA GLY A 226 -8.22 -3.62 -25.49
C GLY A 226 -8.16 -2.15 -25.85
N GLY A 227 -6.97 -1.53 -25.82
CA GLY A 227 -6.79 -0.09 -26.00
C GLY A 227 -7.05 0.72 -24.72
N TRP A 228 -6.92 2.04 -24.86
CA TRP A 228 -7.16 2.97 -23.74
C TRP A 228 -8.64 2.99 -23.35
N PRO A 229 -8.96 3.09 -22.04
CA PRO A 229 -10.33 3.29 -21.61
C PRO A 229 -10.94 4.56 -22.22
N ALA A 230 -12.25 4.55 -22.47
CA ALA A 230 -12.95 5.69 -23.05
C ALA A 230 -12.74 6.96 -22.22
N GLY A 231 -12.44 8.07 -22.90
CA GLY A 231 -12.20 9.37 -22.26
C GLY A 231 -10.80 9.57 -21.67
N PHE A 232 -9.87 8.64 -21.91
CA PHE A 232 -8.46 8.76 -21.51
C PHE A 232 -7.52 8.64 -22.70
N SER A 233 -6.36 9.28 -22.58
CA SER A 233 -5.25 9.19 -23.52
C SER A 233 -3.99 8.64 -22.83
N GLY A 234 -3.00 8.21 -23.62
CA GLY A 234 -1.69 7.83 -23.08
C GLY A 234 -1.00 8.96 -22.31
N VAL A 235 -1.29 10.22 -22.67
CA VAL A 235 -0.76 11.40 -21.95
C VAL A 235 -1.36 11.52 -20.56
N ASP A 236 -2.67 11.24 -20.37
CA ASP A 236 -3.33 11.27 -19.06
C ASP A 236 -2.71 10.23 -18.13
N PHE A 237 -2.45 9.01 -18.64
CA PHE A 237 -1.78 7.96 -17.90
C PHE A 237 -0.34 8.35 -17.52
N ALA A 238 0.43 8.84 -18.48
CA ALA A 238 1.81 9.25 -18.23
C ALA A 238 1.89 10.39 -17.20
N LEU A 239 1.02 11.39 -17.30
CA LEU A 239 0.92 12.50 -16.35
C LEU A 239 0.52 12.00 -14.96
N GLY A 240 -0.52 11.15 -14.88
CA GLY A 240 -0.98 10.57 -13.63
C GLY A 240 0.12 9.76 -12.92
N ILE A 241 0.81 8.88 -13.66
CA ILE A 241 1.92 8.08 -13.16
C ILE A 241 3.06 8.97 -12.65
N ALA A 242 3.48 9.98 -13.43
CA ALA A 242 4.60 10.85 -13.07
C ALA A 242 4.31 11.67 -11.80
N VAL A 243 3.12 12.28 -11.71
CA VAL A 243 2.72 13.08 -10.54
C VAL A 243 2.56 12.20 -9.32
N SER A 244 1.89 11.05 -9.44
CA SER A 244 1.70 10.09 -8.35
C SER A 244 3.05 9.55 -7.85
N ALA A 245 4.02 9.29 -8.74
CA ALA A 245 5.37 8.88 -8.37
C ALA A 245 6.11 9.96 -7.56
N ALA A 246 6.12 11.19 -8.04
CA ALA A 246 6.81 12.30 -7.38
C ALA A 246 6.24 12.59 -5.99
N VAL A 247 4.91 12.66 -5.88
CA VAL A 247 4.21 12.90 -4.61
C VAL A 247 4.38 11.71 -3.66
N GLY A 248 4.26 10.48 -4.18
CA GLY A 248 4.44 9.26 -3.41
C GLY A 248 5.82 9.12 -2.80
N TYR A 249 6.89 9.50 -3.54
CA TYR A 249 8.25 9.53 -3.01
C TYR A 249 8.35 10.46 -1.79
N GLY A 250 7.76 11.65 -1.88
CA GLY A 250 7.70 12.60 -0.76
C GLY A 250 6.90 12.04 0.43
N ALA A 251 5.78 11.36 0.18
CA ALA A 251 4.94 10.76 1.20
C ALA A 251 5.66 9.63 1.97
N ILE A 252 6.43 8.77 1.27
CA ILE A 252 7.27 7.74 1.91
C ILE A 252 8.30 8.38 2.81
N ALA A 253 9.05 9.36 2.29
CA ALA A 253 10.10 10.06 3.05
C ALA A 253 9.52 10.74 4.30
N PHE A 254 8.38 11.40 4.16
CA PHE A 254 7.66 12.03 5.27
C PHE A 254 7.23 10.99 6.31
N LEU A 255 6.52 9.94 5.92
CA LEU A 255 5.96 8.99 6.89
C LEU A 255 7.06 8.26 7.67
N LEU A 256 8.11 7.79 7.00
CA LEU A 256 9.20 7.10 7.68
C LEU A 256 9.90 7.99 8.71
N ARG A 257 10.16 9.27 8.39
CA ARG A 257 10.71 10.23 9.35
C ARG A 257 9.74 10.52 10.50
N TYR A 258 8.47 10.69 10.18
CA TYR A 258 7.42 10.96 11.16
C TYR A 258 7.31 9.83 12.20
N LEU A 259 7.31 8.57 11.73
CA LEU A 259 7.13 7.39 12.59
C LEU A 259 8.36 7.05 13.46
N GLN A 260 9.51 7.66 13.21
CA GLN A 260 10.66 7.54 14.12
C GLN A 260 10.41 8.18 15.49
N VAL A 261 9.60 9.24 15.53
CA VAL A 261 9.39 10.05 16.75
C VAL A 261 7.92 10.27 17.11
N ARG A 262 6.99 9.89 16.24
CA ARG A 262 5.55 10.12 16.39
C ARG A 262 4.76 8.82 16.32
N THR A 263 3.52 8.90 16.76
CA THR A 263 2.54 7.80 16.79
C THR A 263 1.58 7.89 15.58
N LEU A 264 0.77 6.84 15.40
CA LEU A 264 -0.27 6.82 14.36
C LEU A 264 -1.53 7.63 14.71
N LYS A 265 -1.61 8.24 15.88
CA LYS A 265 -2.83 8.91 16.41
C LYS A 265 -3.45 9.93 15.45
N ILE A 266 -2.64 10.70 14.73
CA ILE A 266 -3.17 11.70 13.78
C ILE A 266 -3.92 11.03 12.62
N PHE A 267 -3.40 9.90 12.13
CA PHE A 267 -4.05 9.14 11.05
C PHE A 267 -5.31 8.43 11.56
N VAL A 268 -5.32 7.96 12.80
CA VAL A 268 -6.50 7.40 13.47
C VAL A 268 -7.60 8.46 13.54
N ALA A 269 -7.27 9.64 14.08
CA ALA A 269 -8.23 10.75 14.18
C ALA A 269 -8.77 11.17 12.81
N TYR A 270 -7.90 11.27 11.81
CA TYR A 270 -8.29 11.58 10.43
C TYR A 270 -9.29 10.55 9.87
N ARG A 271 -9.00 9.25 10.00
CA ARG A 271 -9.88 8.18 9.51
C ARG A 271 -11.24 8.18 10.17
N LEU A 272 -11.28 8.39 11.50
CA LEU A 272 -12.54 8.49 12.24
C LEU A 272 -13.36 9.71 11.80
N ALA A 273 -12.71 10.87 11.69
CA ALA A 273 -13.38 12.08 11.21
C ALA A 273 -13.93 11.93 9.79
N LEU A 274 -13.11 11.37 8.87
CA LEU A 274 -13.53 11.12 7.49
C LEU A 274 -14.70 10.14 7.43
N GLY A 275 -14.65 9.04 8.20
CA GLY A 275 -15.74 8.06 8.26
C GLY A 275 -17.05 8.68 8.75
N VAL A 276 -17.00 9.51 9.79
CA VAL A 276 -18.18 10.25 10.31
C VAL A 276 -18.72 11.22 9.26
N ILE A 277 -17.84 11.97 8.58
CA ILE A 277 -18.25 12.91 7.51
C ILE A 277 -18.97 12.15 6.38
N ILE A 278 -18.41 11.02 5.91
CA ILE A 278 -19.02 10.24 4.84
C ILE A 278 -20.42 9.77 5.24
N LEU A 279 -20.57 9.19 6.44
CA LEU A 279 -21.87 8.73 6.94
C LEU A 279 -22.86 9.89 7.08
N GLY A 280 -22.41 11.07 7.55
CA GLY A 280 -23.24 12.26 7.64
C GLY A 280 -23.74 12.75 6.26
N VAL A 281 -22.85 12.79 5.26
CA VAL A 281 -23.22 13.20 3.90
C VAL A 281 -24.19 12.18 3.27
N GLU A 282 -23.96 10.88 3.49
CA GLU A 282 -24.84 9.84 2.96
C GLU A 282 -26.25 9.92 3.57
N LEU A 283 -26.34 10.16 4.88
CA LEU A 283 -27.63 10.38 5.57
C LEU A 283 -28.38 11.60 5.01
N LEU A 284 -27.66 12.70 4.74
CA LEU A 284 -28.28 13.91 4.17
C LEU A 284 -28.75 13.70 2.71
N ARG A 285 -28.04 12.88 1.94
CA ARG A 285 -28.40 12.55 0.54
C ARG A 285 -29.56 11.53 0.44
N SER A 286 -29.68 10.67 1.45
CA SER A 286 -30.76 9.66 1.51
C SER A 286 -32.05 10.17 2.17
N SER A 287 -32.00 11.36 2.78
CA SER A 287 -33.20 12.01 3.30
C SER A 287 -34.03 12.59 2.16
N PRO A 288 -35.33 12.30 2.07
CA PRO A 288 -36.21 12.69 0.96
C PRO A 288 -36.40 14.22 0.88
#